data_e0e5aae23a98b18fa54440407c08cc93
#
_entry.id   e0e5aae23a98b18fa54440407c08cc93
#
_cell.length_a   1.000
_cell.length_b   1.000
_cell.length_c   1.000
_cell.angle_alpha   90.00
_cell.angle_beta   90.00
_cell.angle_gamma   90.00
#
_symmetry.space_group_name_H-M   'P 1'
#
loop_
_entity.id
_entity.type
_entity.pdbx_description
1 polymer ?
#
loop_
_entity_poly.entity_id
_entity_poly.type
_entity_poly.pdbx_seq_one_letter_code
_entity_poly.pdbx_strand_id
1 'polypeptide(L)'
;MPKKGTYVSKIEATDMNTLIYIRKAVEMSILDLLAGHLTDNQKDKLNAILDEQKEIISMDTSISKSRLFYENDNKFHETLFEFASQSKAWEIVSKNATALNRVRVMANLRESSRVEEIYEYHSKMVLNLISGNAEEAKKLFADHLDGGFDGLNTVIEKYSDYFL
;
A
#
# COMPACT_ATOMS: atom_id res chain seq x y z
N MET A 1 -1.62 -42.59 -3.11
CA MET A 1 -1.56 -41.74 -1.89
C MET A 1 -2.61 -40.67 -2.01
N PRO A 2 -3.49 -40.40 -1.01
CA PRO A 2 -4.40 -39.29 -1.06
C PRO A 2 -3.59 -38.01 -1.14
N LYS A 3 -3.97 -37.09 -2.06
CA LYS A 3 -3.35 -35.78 -2.17
C LYS A 3 -3.61 -35.04 -0.85
N LYS A 4 -2.55 -34.72 -0.09
CA LYS A 4 -2.65 -33.79 1.03
C LYS A 4 -3.07 -32.45 0.47
N GLY A 5 -4.13 -31.86 1.01
CA GLY A 5 -4.59 -30.54 0.59
C GLY A 5 -3.51 -29.47 0.79
N THR A 6 -3.71 -28.30 0.18
CA THR A 6 -2.87 -27.11 0.43
C THR A 6 -3.40 -26.40 1.67
N TYR A 7 -2.53 -26.11 2.62
CA TYR A 7 -2.84 -25.31 3.80
C TYR A 7 -2.34 -23.88 3.61
N VAL A 8 -3.13 -22.92 4.02
CA VAL A 8 -2.71 -21.52 4.10
C VAL A 8 -1.97 -21.33 5.43
N SER A 9 -0.70 -20.91 5.37
CA SER A 9 0.08 -20.64 6.59
C SER A 9 -0.52 -19.51 7.42
N LYS A 10 -0.30 -19.58 8.74
CA LYS A 10 -0.62 -18.47 9.63
C LYS A 10 0.32 -17.27 9.39
N ILE A 11 -0.05 -16.12 9.88
CA ILE A 11 0.68 -14.85 9.74
C ILE A 11 1.46 -14.60 11.03
N GLU A 12 2.76 -14.34 10.91
CA GLU A 12 3.58 -13.87 12.02
C GLU A 12 3.55 -12.35 12.11
N ALA A 13 3.08 -11.80 13.23
CA ALA A 13 2.98 -10.35 13.41
C ALA A 13 4.35 -9.65 13.41
N THR A 14 5.39 -10.32 13.87
CA THR A 14 6.77 -9.81 13.89
C THR A 14 7.32 -9.54 12.49
N ASP A 15 6.98 -10.38 11.51
CA ASP A 15 7.39 -10.19 10.11
C ASP A 15 6.80 -8.92 9.51
N MET A 16 5.60 -8.54 9.93
CA MET A 16 4.94 -7.35 9.43
C MET A 16 5.65 -6.06 9.85
N ASN A 17 6.05 -5.94 11.12
CA ASN A 17 6.80 -4.77 11.60
C ASN A 17 8.11 -4.59 10.84
N THR A 18 8.81 -5.69 10.56
CA THR A 18 10.04 -5.67 9.76
C THR A 18 9.78 -5.21 8.33
N LEU A 19 8.72 -5.71 7.70
CA LEU A 19 8.35 -5.31 6.34
C LEU A 19 7.95 -3.84 6.24
N ILE A 20 7.23 -3.32 7.23
CA ILE A 20 6.89 -1.90 7.31
C ILE A 20 8.15 -1.05 7.41
N TYR A 21 9.05 -1.42 8.30
CA TYR A 21 10.31 -0.72 8.46
C TYR A 21 11.09 -0.66 7.14
N ILE A 22 11.20 -1.80 6.44
CA ILE A 22 11.85 -1.88 5.13
C ILE A 22 11.13 -1.00 4.11
N ARG A 23 9.79 -1.07 4.04
CA ARG A 23 9.01 -0.23 3.13
C ARG A 23 9.24 1.25 3.40
N LYS A 24 9.15 1.68 4.67
CA LYS A 24 9.42 3.07 5.04
C LYS A 24 10.80 3.52 4.55
N ALA A 25 11.84 2.76 4.86
CA ALA A 25 13.20 3.12 4.50
C ALA A 25 13.41 3.24 2.98
N VAL A 26 12.89 2.29 2.21
CA VAL A 26 13.09 2.25 0.76
C VAL A 26 12.17 3.25 0.05
N GLU A 27 10.88 3.27 0.37
CA GLU A 27 9.91 4.12 -0.33
C GLU A 27 10.14 5.61 -0.04
N MET A 28 10.55 5.99 1.17
CA MET A 28 10.96 7.38 1.46
C MET A 28 12.13 7.82 0.57
N SER A 29 13.10 6.94 0.32
CA SER A 29 14.20 7.21 -0.63
C SER A 29 13.69 7.40 -2.07
N ILE A 30 12.67 6.66 -2.48
CA ILE A 30 12.01 6.84 -3.78
C ILE A 30 11.36 8.23 -3.87
N LEU A 31 10.64 8.66 -2.82
CA LEU A 31 9.99 9.97 -2.80
C LEU A 31 11.02 11.12 -2.91
N ASP A 32 12.18 10.99 -2.25
CA ASP A 32 13.28 11.97 -2.39
C ASP A 32 13.77 12.08 -3.85
N LEU A 33 13.87 10.97 -4.56
CA LEU A 33 14.32 10.96 -5.96
C LEU A 33 13.31 11.60 -6.92
N LEU A 34 12.01 11.53 -6.59
CA LEU A 34 10.93 11.96 -7.49
C LEU A 34 10.46 13.39 -7.25
N ALA A 35 10.65 13.94 -6.03
CA ALA A 35 10.12 15.25 -5.66
C ALA A 35 10.70 16.36 -6.55
N GLY A 36 9.83 17.06 -7.29
CA GLY A 36 10.19 18.10 -8.24
C GLY A 36 10.79 17.61 -9.56
N HIS A 37 10.90 16.28 -9.77
CA HIS A 37 11.56 15.70 -10.94
C HIS A 37 10.61 14.90 -11.86
N LEU A 38 9.31 14.87 -11.55
CA LEU A 38 8.32 14.17 -12.36
C LEU A 38 8.11 14.88 -13.71
N THR A 39 8.19 14.12 -14.80
CA THR A 39 7.77 14.58 -16.13
C THR A 39 6.26 14.70 -16.20
N ASP A 40 5.73 15.46 -17.19
CA ASP A 40 4.28 15.63 -17.33
C ASP A 40 3.57 14.28 -17.60
N ASN A 41 4.17 13.41 -18.40
CA ASN A 41 3.63 12.05 -18.63
C ASN A 41 3.57 11.23 -17.31
N GLN A 42 4.57 11.35 -16.43
CA GLN A 42 4.56 10.68 -15.13
C GLN A 42 3.48 11.25 -14.20
N LYS A 43 3.28 12.58 -14.20
CA LYS A 43 2.19 13.23 -13.46
C LYS A 43 0.83 12.73 -13.95
N ASP A 44 0.62 12.67 -15.28
CA ASP A 44 -0.60 12.17 -15.89
C ASP A 44 -0.86 10.71 -15.50
N LYS A 45 0.18 9.86 -15.50
CA LYS A 45 0.06 8.46 -15.09
C LYS A 45 -0.32 8.31 -13.60
N LEU A 46 0.24 9.13 -12.70
CA LEU A 46 -0.15 9.13 -11.29
C LEU A 46 -1.59 9.60 -11.09
N ASN A 47 -2.00 10.67 -11.79
CA ASN A 47 -3.37 11.15 -11.73
C ASN A 47 -4.38 10.11 -12.23
N ALA A 48 -4.07 9.39 -13.31
CA ALA A 48 -4.92 8.31 -13.80
C ALA A 48 -5.09 7.17 -12.77
N ILE A 49 -4.03 6.84 -12.01
CA ILE A 49 -4.12 5.87 -10.92
C ILE A 49 -5.01 6.39 -9.78
N LEU A 50 -4.92 7.67 -9.43
CA LEU A 50 -5.78 8.30 -8.43
C LEU A 50 -7.25 8.32 -8.89
N ASP A 51 -7.52 8.59 -10.16
CA ASP A 51 -8.88 8.54 -10.71
C ASP A 51 -9.46 7.12 -10.64
N GLU A 52 -8.67 6.09 -10.96
CA GLU A 52 -9.06 4.69 -10.77
C GLU A 52 -9.38 4.39 -9.28
N GLN A 53 -8.58 4.89 -8.32
CA GLN A 53 -8.86 4.74 -6.89
C GLN A 53 -10.20 5.36 -6.51
N LYS A 54 -10.47 6.57 -7.01
CA LYS A 54 -11.72 7.28 -6.75
C LYS A 54 -12.94 6.54 -7.30
N GLU A 55 -12.83 5.91 -8.48
CA GLU A 55 -13.87 5.06 -9.03
C GLU A 55 -14.12 3.84 -8.14
N ILE A 56 -13.05 3.15 -7.70
CA ILE A 56 -13.17 1.99 -6.80
C ILE A 56 -13.82 2.38 -5.47
N ILE A 57 -13.49 3.55 -4.91
CA ILE A 57 -14.08 4.06 -3.67
C ILE A 57 -15.60 4.24 -3.80
N SER A 58 -16.08 4.65 -4.96
CA SER A 58 -17.52 4.84 -5.21
C SER A 58 -18.33 3.54 -5.27
N MET A 59 -17.68 2.38 -5.35
CA MET A 59 -18.33 1.08 -5.38
C MET A 59 -18.91 0.70 -4.01
N ASP A 60 -19.92 -0.17 -4.00
CA ASP A 60 -20.43 -0.76 -2.77
C ASP A 60 -19.36 -1.58 -2.04
N THR A 61 -19.40 -1.54 -0.70
CA THR A 61 -18.45 -2.28 0.14
C THR A 61 -18.57 -3.78 -0.10
N SER A 62 -17.47 -4.39 -0.56
CA SER A 62 -17.41 -5.80 -0.91
C SER A 62 -15.98 -6.34 -0.89
N ILE A 63 -15.84 -7.66 -0.91
CA ILE A 63 -14.53 -8.31 -1.09
C ILE A 63 -13.89 -7.88 -2.41
N SER A 64 -14.69 -7.73 -3.47
CA SER A 64 -14.20 -7.29 -4.78
C SER A 64 -13.66 -5.88 -4.74
N LYS A 65 -14.35 -4.92 -4.10
CA LYS A 65 -13.87 -3.55 -3.88
C LYS A 65 -12.53 -3.55 -3.13
N SER A 66 -12.45 -4.27 -2.03
CA SER A 66 -11.24 -4.34 -1.21
C SER A 66 -10.04 -4.92 -1.97
N ARG A 67 -10.29 -5.91 -2.84
CA ARG A 67 -9.24 -6.49 -3.69
C ARG A 67 -8.81 -5.54 -4.79
N LEU A 68 -9.76 -4.92 -5.49
CA LEU A 68 -9.47 -3.93 -6.54
C LEU A 68 -8.68 -2.75 -5.97
N PHE A 69 -9.09 -2.24 -4.81
CA PHE A 69 -8.37 -1.15 -4.17
C PHE A 69 -6.95 -1.56 -3.78
N TYR A 70 -6.76 -2.75 -3.20
CA TYR A 70 -5.45 -3.30 -2.89
C TYR A 70 -4.55 -3.43 -4.13
N GLU A 71 -5.10 -3.93 -5.25
CA GLU A 71 -4.36 -4.08 -6.51
C GLU A 71 -3.94 -2.71 -7.06
N ASN A 72 -4.82 -1.72 -7.01
CA ASN A 72 -4.53 -0.35 -7.46
C ASN A 72 -3.55 0.37 -6.52
N ASP A 73 -3.64 0.18 -5.21
CA ASP A 73 -2.68 0.69 -4.24
C ASP A 73 -1.26 0.14 -4.49
N ASN A 74 -1.13 -1.15 -4.79
CA ASN A 74 0.16 -1.72 -5.19
C ASN A 74 0.66 -1.12 -6.51
N LYS A 75 -0.22 -0.91 -7.51
CA LYS A 75 0.10 -0.25 -8.78
C LYS A 75 0.62 1.18 -8.55
N PHE A 76 0.06 1.92 -7.59
CA PHE A 76 0.53 3.25 -7.22
C PHE A 76 1.99 3.20 -6.75
N HIS A 77 2.29 2.39 -5.74
CA HIS A 77 3.64 2.24 -5.21
C HIS A 77 4.63 1.72 -6.26
N GLU A 78 4.27 0.67 -7.00
CA GLU A 78 5.10 0.13 -8.09
C GLU A 78 5.46 1.20 -9.12
N THR A 79 4.50 2.06 -9.48
CA THR A 79 4.72 3.15 -10.43
C THR A 79 5.74 4.18 -9.93
N LEU A 80 5.75 4.48 -8.63
CA LEU A 80 6.77 5.35 -8.04
C LEU A 80 8.18 4.73 -8.17
N PHE A 81 8.32 3.43 -7.91
CA PHE A 81 9.59 2.73 -8.12
C PHE A 81 10.02 2.68 -9.58
N GLU A 82 9.09 2.48 -10.52
CA GLU A 82 9.38 2.55 -11.97
C GLU A 82 9.94 3.93 -12.33
N PHE A 83 9.32 5.01 -11.87
CA PHE A 83 9.74 6.38 -12.17
C PHE A 83 11.13 6.70 -11.62
N ALA A 84 11.46 6.15 -10.47
CA ALA A 84 12.80 6.26 -9.88
C ALA A 84 13.82 5.27 -10.50
N SER A 85 13.44 4.48 -11.53
CA SER A 85 14.27 3.42 -12.12
C SER A 85 14.70 2.34 -11.11
N GLN A 86 13.83 2.04 -10.14
CA GLN A 86 14.06 1.10 -9.03
C GLN A 86 13.07 -0.08 -9.02
N SER A 87 12.56 -0.50 -10.18
CA SER A 87 11.58 -1.62 -10.28
C SER A 87 12.07 -2.91 -9.61
N LYS A 88 13.41 -3.13 -9.60
CA LYS A 88 13.99 -4.29 -8.93
C LYS A 88 13.86 -4.25 -7.41
N ALA A 89 13.94 -3.05 -6.83
CA ALA A 89 13.70 -2.86 -5.39
C ALA A 89 12.23 -3.15 -5.05
N TRP A 90 11.28 -2.73 -5.90
CA TRP A 90 9.87 -3.08 -5.75
C TRP A 90 9.63 -4.60 -5.77
N GLU A 91 10.24 -5.33 -6.72
CA GLU A 91 10.14 -6.79 -6.75
C GLU A 91 10.57 -7.44 -5.44
N ILE A 92 11.63 -6.94 -4.81
CA ILE A 92 12.14 -7.48 -3.54
C ILE A 92 11.16 -7.17 -2.41
N VAL A 93 10.68 -5.93 -2.32
CA VAL A 93 9.74 -5.50 -1.29
C VAL A 93 8.40 -6.24 -1.43
N SER A 94 7.82 -6.27 -2.63
CA SER A 94 6.49 -6.84 -2.88
C SER A 94 6.45 -8.37 -2.71
N LYS A 95 7.50 -9.08 -3.10
CA LYS A 95 7.58 -10.54 -2.93
C LYS A 95 7.57 -10.98 -1.47
N ASN A 96 8.14 -10.16 -0.58
CA ASN A 96 8.19 -10.46 0.84
C ASN A 96 6.95 -9.95 1.60
N ALA A 97 6.08 -9.20 0.95
CA ALA A 97 4.92 -8.57 1.59
C ALA A 97 3.65 -9.45 1.67
N THR A 98 3.72 -10.75 1.40
CA THR A 98 2.52 -11.62 1.34
C THR A 98 1.70 -11.60 2.62
N ALA A 99 2.33 -11.67 3.79
CA ALA A 99 1.67 -11.60 5.09
C ALA A 99 0.98 -10.24 5.28
N LEU A 100 1.71 -9.17 5.04
CA LEU A 100 1.23 -7.80 5.09
C LEU A 100 0.04 -7.58 4.15
N ASN A 101 0.12 -8.08 2.94
CA ASN A 101 -0.92 -7.95 1.93
C ASN A 101 -2.24 -8.63 2.34
N ARG A 102 -2.15 -9.81 2.98
CA ARG A 102 -3.33 -10.48 3.56
C ARG A 102 -4.00 -9.62 4.63
N VAL A 103 -3.22 -9.00 5.51
CA VAL A 103 -3.71 -8.12 6.57
C VAL A 103 -4.36 -6.87 5.99
N ARG A 104 -3.76 -6.25 4.97
CA ARG A 104 -4.32 -5.06 4.29
C ARG A 104 -5.70 -5.35 3.70
N VAL A 105 -5.86 -6.48 3.02
CA VAL A 105 -7.18 -6.87 2.48
C VAL A 105 -8.20 -7.07 3.60
N MET A 106 -7.83 -7.72 4.71
CA MET A 106 -8.71 -7.89 5.86
C MET A 106 -9.08 -6.55 6.53
N ALA A 107 -8.14 -5.62 6.62
CA ALA A 107 -8.38 -4.28 7.17
C ALA A 107 -9.32 -3.46 6.29
N ASN A 108 -9.14 -3.48 4.97
CA ASN A 108 -10.01 -2.77 4.01
C ASN A 108 -11.45 -3.30 3.99
N LEU A 109 -11.63 -4.59 4.27
CA LEU A 109 -12.97 -5.19 4.42
C LEU A 109 -13.70 -4.73 5.67
N ARG A 110 -12.96 -4.29 6.68
CA ARG A 110 -13.53 -3.95 7.97
C ARG A 110 -14.09 -2.53 8.02
N GLU A 111 -13.38 -1.58 7.44
CA GLU A 111 -13.68 -0.14 7.49
C GLU A 111 -13.74 0.44 6.09
N SER A 112 -14.97 0.78 5.64
CA SER A 112 -15.14 1.38 4.31
C SER A 112 -14.45 2.74 4.18
N SER A 113 -14.35 3.52 5.26
CA SER A 113 -13.67 4.82 5.32
C SER A 113 -12.15 4.72 5.13
N ARG A 114 -11.57 3.53 5.33
CA ARG A 114 -10.14 3.35 5.22
C ARG A 114 -9.61 3.52 3.80
N VAL A 115 -10.32 3.04 2.79
CA VAL A 115 -9.90 3.20 1.39
C VAL A 115 -9.96 4.67 0.95
N GLU A 116 -10.89 5.46 1.51
CA GLU A 116 -10.99 6.91 1.32
C GLU A 116 -9.79 7.61 1.96
N GLU A 117 -9.43 7.23 3.19
CA GLU A 117 -8.26 7.78 3.88
C GLU A 117 -6.96 7.51 3.12
N ILE A 118 -6.74 6.28 2.63
CA ILE A 118 -5.58 5.92 1.82
C ILE A 118 -5.52 6.77 0.54
N TYR A 119 -6.63 6.95 -0.14
CA TYR A 119 -6.73 7.82 -1.32
C TYR A 119 -6.33 9.26 -1.00
N GLU A 120 -6.75 9.80 0.13
CA GLU A 120 -6.38 11.14 0.58
C GLU A 120 -4.87 11.28 0.79
N TYR A 121 -4.22 10.27 1.40
CA TYR A 121 -2.76 10.24 1.54
C TYR A 121 -2.07 10.23 0.17
N HIS A 122 -2.51 9.35 -0.75
CA HIS A 122 -1.93 9.26 -2.09
C HIS A 122 -2.08 10.56 -2.87
N SER A 123 -3.27 11.17 -2.84
CA SER A 123 -3.54 12.44 -3.51
C SER A 123 -2.63 13.56 -2.99
N LYS A 124 -2.47 13.69 -1.68
CA LYS A 124 -1.59 14.67 -1.05
C LYS A 124 -0.11 14.38 -1.36
N MET A 125 0.30 13.11 -1.37
CA MET A 125 1.67 12.73 -1.75
C MET A 125 1.99 13.15 -3.18
N VAL A 126 1.10 12.87 -4.15
CA VAL A 126 1.29 13.26 -5.56
C VAL A 126 1.43 14.78 -5.69
N LEU A 127 0.58 15.57 -5.02
CA LEU A 127 0.68 17.03 -5.02
C LEU A 127 2.03 17.52 -4.48
N ASN A 128 2.52 16.93 -3.40
CA ASN A 128 3.81 17.28 -2.81
C ASN A 128 4.99 16.84 -3.68
N LEU A 129 4.92 15.68 -4.33
CA LEU A 129 5.92 15.26 -5.31
C LEU A 129 5.99 16.21 -6.51
N ILE A 130 4.85 16.65 -7.04
CA ILE A 130 4.77 17.61 -8.15
C ILE A 130 5.37 18.96 -7.77
N SER A 131 5.10 19.44 -6.54
CA SER A 131 5.61 20.72 -6.03
C SER A 131 7.06 20.67 -5.53
N GLY A 132 7.69 19.48 -5.50
CA GLY A 132 9.07 19.31 -5.03
C GLY A 132 9.22 19.28 -3.50
N ASN A 133 8.12 19.10 -2.76
CA ASN A 133 8.13 19.06 -1.30
C ASN A 133 8.33 17.61 -0.79
N ALA A 134 9.58 17.12 -0.88
CA ALA A 134 9.93 15.75 -0.48
C ALA A 134 9.62 15.45 1.00
N GLU A 135 9.88 16.41 1.90
CA GLU A 135 9.69 16.20 3.34
C GLU A 135 8.23 15.96 3.71
N GLU A 136 7.30 16.74 3.13
CA GLU A 136 5.87 16.54 3.37
C GLU A 136 5.37 15.25 2.70
N ALA A 137 5.86 14.91 1.50
CA ALA A 137 5.53 13.65 0.85
C ALA A 137 5.97 12.45 1.70
N LYS A 138 7.16 12.47 2.28
CA LYS A 138 7.67 11.42 3.17
C LYS A 138 6.88 11.32 4.48
N LYS A 139 6.51 12.46 5.06
CA LYS A 139 5.66 12.48 6.26
C LYS A 139 4.30 11.85 5.99
N LEU A 140 3.63 12.27 4.92
CA LEU A 140 2.34 11.69 4.49
C LEU A 140 2.45 10.18 4.23
N PHE A 141 3.56 9.74 3.66
CA PHE A 141 3.82 8.31 3.44
C PHE A 141 4.03 7.55 4.77
N ALA A 142 4.76 8.13 5.72
CA ALA A 142 4.92 7.53 7.05
C ALA A 142 3.57 7.39 7.75
N ASP A 143 2.75 8.45 7.76
CA ASP A 143 1.42 8.47 8.36
C ASP A 143 0.49 7.45 7.66
N HIS A 144 0.55 7.35 6.33
CA HIS A 144 -0.16 6.35 5.53
C HIS A 144 0.19 4.92 5.95
N LEU A 145 1.47 4.62 6.13
CA LEU A 145 1.90 3.29 6.58
C LEU A 145 1.51 3.04 8.06
N ASP A 146 1.70 4.02 8.93
CA ASP A 146 1.38 3.89 10.36
C ASP A 146 -0.12 3.72 10.60
N GLY A 147 -0.96 4.55 9.98
CA GLY A 147 -2.42 4.39 9.99
C GLY A 147 -2.86 3.04 9.45
N GLY A 148 -2.07 2.46 8.50
CA GLY A 148 -2.21 1.08 8.05
C GLY A 148 -2.18 0.05 9.18
N PHE A 149 -1.53 0.38 10.28
CA PHE A 149 -1.21 -0.55 11.38
C PHE A 149 -1.89 -0.24 12.71
N ASP A 150 -2.43 0.95 12.91
CA ASP A 150 -3.22 1.26 14.10
C ASP A 150 -4.42 0.31 14.24
N GLY A 151 -4.93 -0.19 13.11
CA GLY A 151 -5.93 -1.25 13.06
C GLY A 151 -5.39 -2.69 13.19
N LEU A 152 -4.06 -2.91 13.19
CA LEU A 152 -3.48 -4.26 13.16
C LEU A 152 -3.88 -5.08 14.39
N ASN A 153 -3.76 -4.52 15.60
CA ASN A 153 -4.14 -5.23 16.82
C ASN A 153 -5.61 -5.64 16.78
N THR A 154 -6.48 -4.80 16.26
CA THR A 154 -7.90 -5.10 16.09
C THR A 154 -8.16 -6.16 15.00
N VAL A 155 -7.34 -6.20 13.96
CA VAL A 155 -7.39 -7.27 12.94
C VAL A 155 -6.91 -8.59 13.55
N ILE A 156 -5.82 -8.57 14.32
CA ILE A 156 -5.29 -9.75 15.03
C ILE A 156 -6.34 -10.30 16.00
N GLU A 157 -6.94 -9.46 16.84
CA GLU A 157 -7.98 -9.86 17.80
C GLU A 157 -9.19 -10.49 17.08
N LYS A 158 -9.68 -9.85 16.02
CA LYS A 158 -10.87 -10.32 15.28
C LYS A 158 -10.62 -11.59 14.47
N TYR A 159 -9.42 -11.76 13.97
CA TYR A 159 -9.03 -12.85 13.08
C TYR A 159 -7.90 -13.69 13.66
N SER A 160 -7.89 -13.89 14.99
CA SER A 160 -6.82 -14.57 15.73
C SER A 160 -6.45 -15.94 15.16
N ASP A 161 -7.41 -16.69 14.58
CA ASP A 161 -7.16 -17.98 13.94
C ASP A 161 -6.18 -17.92 12.76
N TYR A 162 -5.98 -16.77 12.15
CA TYR A 162 -5.06 -16.55 11.03
C TYR A 162 -3.66 -16.14 11.46
N PHE A 163 -3.45 -15.87 12.75
CA PHE A 163 -2.16 -15.44 13.31
C PHE A 163 -1.50 -16.52 14.18
N LEU A 164 -0.15 -16.45 14.27
CA LEU A 164 0.64 -17.23 15.21
C LEU A 164 0.76 -16.52 16.54
#